data_b269e88f601ce56c68a7c4786c617641
#
_entry.id   b269e88f601ce56c68a7c4786c617641
#
_cell.length_a   1.000
_cell.length_b   1.000
_cell.length_c   1.000
_cell.angle_alpha   90.00
_cell.angle_beta   90.00
_cell.angle_gamma   90.00
#
_symmetry.space_group_name_H-M   'P 1'
#
loop_
_entity.id
_entity.type
_entity.pdbx_description
1 polymer ?
#
loop_
_entity_poly.entity_id
_entity_poly.type
_entity_poly.pdbx_seq_one_letter_code
_entity_poly.pdbx_strand_id
1 'polypeptide(L)'
;MALIGRNGSGKSTMLKLIAGVMYPTTGSVTVNGEIAPLIELGAGFDLDLTARENVFLNGAVLGHDRAYMQEHFQNIIDFAELWDFVDVPVKNYSSGMIARLGFSIATEVRADILACDEILSVGDFMFQQKCHQRMEQMLSGGTTLLFVSHDINQVKQLCKRAIWIDHGHLRGDGPAEEVCNAYVAAMERGE
;
A
#
# COMPACT_ATOMS: atom_id res chain seq x y z
N MET A 1 4.59 -4.49 -10.15
CA MET A 1 3.60 -4.37 -11.23
C MET A 1 2.65 -3.24 -10.90
N ALA A 2 2.27 -2.41 -11.87
CA ALA A 2 1.30 -1.33 -11.63
C ALA A 2 -0.04 -1.62 -12.33
N LEU A 3 -1.14 -1.11 -11.72
CA LEU A 3 -2.45 -0.99 -12.36
C LEU A 3 -2.69 0.48 -12.65
N ILE A 4 -2.88 0.83 -13.92
CA ILE A 4 -3.15 2.20 -14.37
C ILE A 4 -4.49 2.29 -15.12
N GLY A 5 -5.05 3.48 -15.19
CA GLY A 5 -6.32 3.75 -15.85
C GLY A 5 -7.06 4.94 -15.22
N ARG A 6 -8.16 5.36 -15.85
CA ARG A 6 -8.99 6.49 -15.38
C ARG A 6 -9.66 6.21 -14.03
N ASN A 7 -10.13 7.25 -13.37
CA ASN A 7 -10.97 7.10 -12.17
C ASN A 7 -12.24 6.32 -12.52
N GLY A 8 -12.61 5.35 -11.64
CA GLY A 8 -13.74 4.46 -11.88
C GLY A 8 -13.46 3.28 -12.83
N SER A 9 -12.23 3.10 -13.34
CA SER A 9 -11.92 1.97 -14.24
C SER A 9 -11.84 0.60 -13.55
N GLY A 10 -11.88 0.55 -12.21
CA GLY A 10 -11.88 -0.70 -11.42
C GLY A 10 -10.55 -1.07 -10.76
N LYS A 11 -9.51 -0.21 -10.83
CA LYS A 11 -8.18 -0.49 -10.25
C LYS A 11 -8.21 -0.84 -8.77
N SER A 12 -8.81 0.03 -7.94
CA SER A 12 -8.90 -0.18 -6.48
C SER A 12 -9.79 -1.39 -6.14
N THR A 13 -10.83 -1.65 -6.94
CA THR A 13 -11.64 -2.88 -6.78
C THR A 13 -10.81 -4.12 -7.06
N MET A 14 -10.03 -4.12 -8.14
CA MET A 14 -9.13 -5.24 -8.46
C MET A 14 -8.07 -5.43 -7.38
N LEU A 15 -7.49 -4.32 -6.87
CA LEU A 15 -6.52 -4.37 -5.78
C LEU A 15 -7.14 -5.00 -4.52
N LYS A 16 -8.37 -4.60 -4.14
CA LYS A 16 -9.10 -5.14 -2.99
C LYS A 16 -9.43 -6.63 -3.16
N LEU A 17 -9.76 -7.07 -4.38
CA LEU A 17 -9.96 -8.49 -4.70
C LEU A 17 -8.67 -9.31 -4.56
N ILE A 18 -7.55 -8.80 -5.07
CA ILE A 18 -6.24 -9.47 -4.97
C ILE A 18 -5.77 -9.49 -3.51
N ALA A 19 -5.98 -8.42 -2.76
CA ALA A 19 -5.64 -8.34 -1.34
C ALA A 19 -6.55 -9.16 -0.41
N GLY A 20 -7.59 -9.83 -0.95
CA GLY A 20 -8.52 -10.62 -0.15
C GLY A 20 -9.50 -9.83 0.71
N VAL A 21 -9.56 -8.51 0.53
CA VAL A 21 -10.51 -7.62 1.23
C VAL A 21 -11.93 -7.78 0.68
N MET A 22 -12.04 -8.20 -0.60
CA MET A 22 -13.31 -8.47 -1.27
C MET A 22 -13.27 -9.83 -1.96
N TYR A 23 -14.45 -10.44 -2.14
CA TYR A 23 -14.60 -11.68 -2.90
C TYR A 23 -15.20 -11.39 -4.29
N PRO A 24 -14.72 -12.07 -5.36
CA PRO A 24 -15.32 -11.91 -6.68
C PRO A 24 -16.72 -12.54 -6.71
N THR A 25 -17.67 -11.93 -7.44
CA THR A 25 -19.01 -12.46 -7.64
C THR A 25 -18.98 -13.75 -8.47
N THR A 26 -18.07 -13.83 -9.42
CA THR A 26 -17.81 -15.01 -10.26
C THR A 26 -16.33 -15.17 -10.51
N GLY A 27 -15.86 -16.37 -10.82
CA GLY A 27 -14.44 -16.66 -11.00
C GLY A 27 -13.69 -16.83 -9.69
N SER A 28 -12.37 -16.75 -9.75
CA SER A 28 -11.49 -16.90 -8.58
C SER A 28 -10.24 -16.04 -8.71
N VAL A 29 -9.68 -15.66 -7.57
CA VAL A 29 -8.37 -15.01 -7.45
C VAL A 29 -7.47 -15.96 -6.65
N THR A 30 -6.29 -16.24 -7.19
CA THR A 30 -5.28 -17.06 -6.51
C THR A 30 -4.04 -16.22 -6.28
N VAL A 31 -3.59 -16.15 -5.05
CA VAL A 31 -2.37 -15.45 -4.64
C VAL A 31 -1.45 -16.45 -3.97
N ASN A 32 -0.17 -16.44 -4.38
CA ASN A 32 0.87 -17.27 -3.78
C ASN A 32 1.81 -16.35 -3.00
N GLY A 33 1.74 -16.40 -1.68
CA GLY A 33 2.50 -15.58 -0.75
C GLY A 33 1.64 -14.72 0.17
N GLU A 34 2.29 -14.13 1.17
CA GLU A 34 1.65 -13.24 2.14
C GLU A 34 1.52 -11.83 1.56
N ILE A 35 0.33 -11.26 1.63
CA ILE A 35 0.02 -9.90 1.17
C ILE A 35 -0.05 -8.95 2.36
N ALA A 36 0.74 -7.87 2.32
CA ALA A 36 0.50 -6.70 3.15
C ALA A 36 -0.30 -5.66 2.36
N PRO A 37 -1.58 -5.42 2.70
CA PRO A 37 -2.40 -4.42 2.02
C PRO A 37 -2.11 -3.04 2.60
N LEU A 38 -1.53 -2.16 1.78
CA LEU A 38 -1.42 -0.72 2.01
C LEU A 38 -2.51 0.00 1.20
N ILE A 39 -3.77 -0.40 1.37
CA ILE A 39 -4.89 0.14 0.57
C ILE A 39 -5.56 1.30 1.30
N GLU A 40 -5.71 1.18 2.61
CA GLU A 40 -6.28 2.21 3.49
C GLU A 40 -5.44 2.25 4.76
N LEU A 41 -4.50 3.19 4.87
CA LEU A 41 -3.64 3.32 6.04
C LEU A 41 -4.46 3.63 7.29
N GLY A 42 -4.29 2.80 8.32
CA GLY A 42 -5.09 2.89 9.54
C GLY A 42 -6.46 2.18 9.45
N ALA A 43 -6.79 1.54 8.32
CA ALA A 43 -7.91 0.61 8.28
C ALA A 43 -7.63 -0.53 9.28
N GLY A 44 -8.61 -0.79 10.15
CA GLY A 44 -8.45 -1.77 11.24
C GLY A 44 -7.85 -1.20 12.53
N PHE A 45 -7.57 0.10 12.60
CA PHE A 45 -7.28 0.74 13.89
C PHE A 45 -8.57 0.87 14.71
N ASP A 46 -8.48 0.53 15.97
CA ASP A 46 -9.46 0.94 16.96
C ASP A 46 -9.06 2.32 17.48
N LEU A 47 -9.89 3.32 17.22
CA LEU A 47 -9.60 4.72 17.52
C LEU A 47 -9.56 5.01 19.02
N ASP A 48 -10.22 4.18 19.85
CA ASP A 48 -10.21 4.32 21.29
C ASP A 48 -8.95 3.71 21.95
N LEU A 49 -8.24 2.87 21.23
CA LEU A 49 -6.97 2.30 21.65
C LEU A 49 -5.80 3.25 21.36
N THR A 50 -4.72 3.09 22.13
CA THR A 50 -3.44 3.78 21.93
C THR A 50 -2.73 3.29 20.66
N ALA A 51 -1.69 4.03 20.20
CA ALA A 51 -0.84 3.54 19.12
C ALA A 51 -0.17 2.22 19.47
N ARG A 52 0.29 2.08 20.74
CA ARG A 52 0.87 0.84 21.26
C ARG A 52 -0.07 -0.34 21.04
N GLU A 53 -1.30 -0.21 21.49
CA GLU A 53 -2.31 -1.27 21.37
C GLU A 53 -2.67 -1.56 19.92
N ASN A 54 -2.79 -0.52 19.08
CA ASN A 54 -3.07 -0.66 17.66
C ASN A 54 -1.94 -1.36 16.89
N VAL A 55 -0.67 -1.20 17.27
CA VAL A 55 0.44 -1.96 16.68
C VAL A 55 0.21 -3.46 16.87
N PHE A 56 -0.13 -3.91 18.07
CA PHE A 56 -0.40 -5.34 18.32
C PHE A 56 -1.69 -5.82 17.67
N LEU A 57 -2.74 -5.00 17.68
CA LEU A 57 -4.02 -5.31 17.04
C LEU A 57 -3.83 -5.53 15.52
N ASN A 58 -3.16 -4.58 14.85
CA ASN A 58 -2.90 -4.68 13.41
C ASN A 58 -1.93 -5.82 13.07
N GLY A 59 -0.91 -6.05 13.89
CA GLY A 59 -0.04 -7.20 13.73
C GLY A 59 -0.82 -8.52 13.73
N ALA A 60 -1.76 -8.68 14.65
CA ALA A 60 -2.62 -9.85 14.70
C ALA A 60 -3.54 -9.97 13.47
N VAL A 61 -4.08 -8.87 12.95
CA VAL A 61 -4.86 -8.84 11.71
C VAL A 61 -4.02 -9.26 10.50
N LEU A 62 -2.73 -8.88 10.49
CA LEU A 62 -1.76 -9.27 9.46
C LEU A 62 -1.20 -10.70 9.65
N GLY A 63 -1.65 -11.43 10.68
CA GLY A 63 -1.26 -12.82 10.92
C GLY A 63 0.00 -12.99 11.80
N HIS A 64 0.51 -11.92 12.38
CA HIS A 64 1.70 -11.96 13.24
C HIS A 64 1.35 -12.13 14.70
N ASP A 65 2.11 -12.94 15.41
CA ASP A 65 1.91 -13.15 16.84
C ASP A 65 2.46 -11.96 17.68
N ARG A 66 2.09 -11.97 18.96
CA ARG A 66 2.47 -10.89 19.87
C ARG A 66 3.98 -10.81 20.09
N ALA A 67 4.68 -11.93 20.07
CA ALA A 67 6.13 -11.97 20.29
C ALA A 67 6.87 -11.31 19.13
N TYR A 68 6.48 -11.62 17.89
CA TYR A 68 6.97 -10.97 16.68
C TYR A 68 6.73 -9.46 16.72
N MET A 69 5.52 -9.03 17.02
CA MET A 69 5.20 -7.59 17.09
C MET A 69 5.96 -6.88 18.22
N GLN A 70 6.25 -7.56 19.33
CA GLN A 70 7.05 -7.00 20.43
C GLN A 70 8.50 -6.76 20.01
N GLU A 71 9.07 -7.66 19.21
CA GLU A 71 10.43 -7.51 18.66
C GLU A 71 10.52 -6.31 17.70
N HIS A 72 9.49 -6.12 16.86
CA HIS A 72 9.45 -5.07 15.84
C HIS A 72 8.88 -3.73 16.35
N PHE A 73 8.30 -3.71 17.55
CA PHE A 73 7.59 -2.55 18.08
C PHE A 73 8.41 -1.25 18.07
N GLN A 74 9.67 -1.34 18.52
CA GLN A 74 10.55 -0.18 18.57
C GLN A 74 10.78 0.39 17.18
N ASN A 75 11.10 -0.45 16.20
CA ASN A 75 11.34 -0.04 14.80
C ASN A 75 10.10 0.64 14.20
N ILE A 76 8.91 0.11 14.48
CA ILE A 76 7.63 0.68 14.01
C ILE A 76 7.46 2.10 14.55
N ILE A 77 7.64 2.30 15.86
CA ILE A 77 7.40 3.61 16.49
C ILE A 77 8.52 4.60 16.13
N ASP A 78 9.78 4.15 16.02
CA ASP A 78 10.91 4.95 15.53
C ASP A 78 10.68 5.44 14.10
N PHE A 79 10.21 4.55 13.23
CA PHE A 79 9.91 4.92 11.84
C PHE A 79 8.76 5.91 11.75
N ALA A 80 7.69 5.68 12.53
CA ALA A 80 6.52 6.56 12.58
C ALA A 80 6.81 7.93 13.23
N GLU A 81 7.88 8.03 14.05
CA GLU A 81 8.23 9.22 14.86
C GLU A 81 7.13 9.60 15.85
N LEU A 82 6.58 8.61 16.56
CA LEU A 82 5.40 8.78 17.41
C LEU A 82 5.63 8.45 18.89
N TRP A 83 6.87 8.46 19.38
CA TRP A 83 7.15 8.12 20.79
C TRP A 83 6.41 8.99 21.79
N ASP A 84 6.31 10.29 21.55
CA ASP A 84 5.62 11.22 22.46
C ASP A 84 4.10 10.98 22.52
N PHE A 85 3.57 10.23 21.57
CA PHE A 85 2.14 9.95 21.43
C PHE A 85 1.79 8.47 21.58
N VAL A 86 2.77 7.59 21.80
CA VAL A 86 2.61 6.13 21.74
C VAL A 86 1.52 5.58 22.66
N ASP A 87 1.30 6.22 23.80
CA ASP A 87 0.29 5.85 24.81
C ASP A 87 -0.94 6.78 24.78
N VAL A 88 -1.10 7.57 23.71
CA VAL A 88 -2.27 8.42 23.47
C VAL A 88 -3.25 7.67 22.55
N PRO A 89 -4.57 7.68 22.85
CA PRO A 89 -5.59 7.10 21.96
C PRO A 89 -5.54 7.69 20.54
N VAL A 90 -5.64 6.81 19.53
CA VAL A 90 -5.48 7.17 18.11
C VAL A 90 -6.56 8.16 17.63
N LYS A 91 -7.73 8.22 18.28
CA LYS A 91 -8.73 9.25 17.99
C LYS A 91 -8.22 10.70 18.16
N ASN A 92 -7.15 10.89 18.92
CA ASN A 92 -6.52 12.21 19.12
C ASN A 92 -5.41 12.49 18.08
N TYR A 93 -5.16 11.58 17.16
CA TYR A 93 -4.14 11.72 16.13
C TYR A 93 -4.65 12.53 14.94
N SER A 94 -3.74 13.26 14.30
CA SER A 94 -4.01 13.80 12.97
C SER A 94 -4.07 12.68 11.93
N SER A 95 -4.69 12.94 10.78
CA SER A 95 -4.70 11.98 9.67
C SER A 95 -3.28 11.59 9.22
N GLY A 96 -2.33 12.54 9.27
CA GLY A 96 -0.92 12.28 8.99
C GLY A 96 -0.27 11.33 10.01
N MET A 97 -0.57 11.46 11.30
CA MET A 97 -0.05 10.55 12.35
C MET A 97 -0.63 9.14 12.18
N ILE A 98 -1.93 9.02 11.89
CA ILE A 98 -2.58 7.74 11.60
C ILE A 98 -1.91 7.06 10.40
N ALA A 99 -1.70 7.81 9.34
CA ALA A 99 -1.09 7.30 8.12
C ALA A 99 0.39 6.92 8.33
N ARG A 100 1.17 7.69 9.11
CA ARG A 100 2.55 7.34 9.50
C ARG A 100 2.58 6.02 10.28
N LEU A 101 1.71 5.86 11.27
CA LEU A 101 1.63 4.64 12.07
C LEU A 101 1.25 3.43 11.20
N GLY A 102 0.21 3.56 10.38
CA GLY A 102 -0.26 2.49 9.49
C GLY A 102 0.80 2.05 8.47
N PHE A 103 1.49 3.01 7.84
CA PHE A 103 2.59 2.71 6.93
C PHE A 103 3.74 2.00 7.64
N SER A 104 4.10 2.46 8.84
CA SER A 104 5.20 1.87 9.63
C SER A 104 4.92 0.42 10.00
N ILE A 105 3.71 0.12 10.46
CA ILE A 105 3.28 -1.26 10.77
C ILE A 105 3.37 -2.13 9.51
N ALA A 106 2.72 -1.72 8.43
CA ALA A 106 2.60 -2.54 7.24
C ALA A 106 3.92 -2.76 6.48
N THR A 107 4.92 -1.89 6.67
CA THR A 107 6.23 -2.02 6.02
C THR A 107 7.31 -2.62 6.92
N GLU A 108 7.06 -2.74 8.22
CA GLU A 108 7.98 -3.44 9.14
C GLU A 108 7.75 -4.95 9.10
N VAL A 109 6.52 -5.39 8.92
CA VAL A 109 6.19 -6.82 8.82
C VAL A 109 6.65 -7.37 7.46
N ARG A 110 7.16 -8.61 7.46
CA ARG A 110 7.55 -9.28 6.22
C ARG A 110 6.31 -9.64 5.41
N ALA A 111 6.33 -9.28 4.14
CA ALA A 111 5.33 -9.69 3.17
C ALA A 111 6.00 -10.03 1.85
N ASP A 112 5.48 -11.07 1.16
CA ASP A 112 5.92 -11.43 -0.18
C ASP A 112 5.41 -10.44 -1.22
N ILE A 113 4.21 -9.89 -0.96
CA ILE A 113 3.51 -8.97 -1.86
C ILE A 113 3.04 -7.75 -1.08
N LEU A 114 3.39 -6.58 -1.55
CA LEU A 114 2.93 -5.31 -1.04
C LEU A 114 1.90 -4.73 -2.01
N ALA A 115 0.65 -4.58 -1.54
CA ALA A 115 -0.45 -4.05 -2.35
C ALA A 115 -0.75 -2.61 -1.94
N CYS A 116 -0.42 -1.64 -2.80
CA CYS A 116 -0.48 -0.21 -2.50
C CYS A 116 -1.46 0.53 -3.40
N ASP A 117 -2.32 1.39 -2.82
CA ASP A 117 -3.20 2.31 -3.53
C ASP A 117 -2.83 3.77 -3.17
N GLU A 118 -2.11 4.46 -4.06
CA GLU A 118 -1.76 5.91 -3.98
C GLU A 118 -1.06 6.41 -2.69
N ILE A 119 -0.44 5.53 -1.91
CA ILE A 119 -0.05 5.76 -0.50
C ILE A 119 1.26 6.55 -0.35
N LEU A 120 2.02 6.81 -1.41
CA LEU A 120 3.32 7.47 -1.27
C LEU A 120 3.24 8.99 -0.97
N SER A 121 2.03 9.53 -0.82
CA SER A 121 1.77 10.93 -0.45
C SER A 121 1.52 11.14 1.06
N VAL A 122 1.94 10.19 1.91
CA VAL A 122 1.70 10.21 3.36
C VAL A 122 2.66 11.12 4.09
N GLY A 123 2.11 11.91 5.00
CA GLY A 123 2.91 12.77 5.87
C GLY A 123 3.50 14.00 5.16
N ASP A 124 4.50 14.59 5.77
CA ASP A 124 5.27 15.68 5.18
C ASP A 124 6.33 15.17 4.20
N PHE A 125 6.99 16.11 3.53
CA PHE A 125 8.02 15.81 2.53
C PHE A 125 9.14 14.88 3.04
N MET A 126 9.59 15.08 4.28
CA MET A 126 10.67 14.26 4.84
C MET A 126 10.21 12.83 5.11
N PHE A 127 8.97 12.67 5.59
CA PHE A 127 8.39 11.34 5.79
C PHE A 127 8.15 10.61 4.46
N GLN A 128 7.70 11.33 3.42
CA GLN A 128 7.56 10.77 2.08
C GLN A 128 8.88 10.22 1.55
N GLN A 129 10.00 10.93 1.75
CA GLN A 129 11.33 10.42 1.39
C GLN A 129 11.68 9.12 2.15
N LYS A 130 11.39 9.04 3.46
CA LYS A 130 11.57 7.82 4.25
C LYS A 130 10.73 6.66 3.69
N CYS A 131 9.47 6.94 3.32
CA CYS A 131 8.59 5.93 2.71
C CYS A 131 9.18 5.40 1.38
N HIS A 132 9.66 6.29 0.51
CA HIS A 132 10.30 5.89 -0.74
C HIS A 132 11.51 4.99 -0.51
N GLN A 133 12.41 5.37 0.39
CA GLN A 133 13.60 4.58 0.73
C GLN A 133 13.22 3.19 1.30
N ARG A 134 12.20 3.13 2.17
CA ARG A 134 11.70 1.87 2.72
C ARG A 134 11.15 0.97 1.61
N MET A 135 10.35 1.53 0.69
CA MET A 135 9.82 0.81 -0.46
C MET A 135 10.93 0.25 -1.36
N GLU A 136 11.94 1.05 -1.68
CA GLU A 136 13.11 0.59 -2.46
C GLU A 136 13.86 -0.55 -1.78
N GLN A 137 14.04 -0.47 -0.45
CA GLN A 137 14.66 -1.56 0.34
C GLN A 137 13.84 -2.84 0.27
N MET A 138 12.51 -2.76 0.43
CA MET A 138 11.63 -3.93 0.33
C MET A 138 11.67 -4.55 -1.07
N LEU A 139 11.64 -3.74 -2.12
CA LEU A 139 11.70 -4.20 -3.51
C LEU A 139 13.04 -4.85 -3.84
N SER A 140 14.15 -4.29 -3.35
CA SER A 140 15.48 -4.88 -3.52
C SER A 140 15.65 -6.18 -2.72
N GLY A 141 14.90 -6.31 -1.61
CA GLY A 141 14.80 -7.52 -0.78
C GLY A 141 13.96 -8.65 -1.39
N GLY A 142 13.32 -8.42 -2.55
CA GLY A 142 12.53 -9.43 -3.27
C GLY A 142 11.02 -9.33 -3.10
N THR A 143 10.52 -8.38 -2.31
CA THR A 143 9.07 -8.13 -2.18
C THR A 143 8.47 -7.73 -3.52
N THR A 144 7.36 -8.34 -3.90
CA THR A 144 6.60 -8.00 -5.10
C THR A 144 5.69 -6.79 -4.82
N LEU A 145 5.82 -5.73 -5.62
CA LEU A 145 4.93 -4.58 -5.54
C LEU A 145 3.74 -4.72 -6.50
N LEU A 146 2.53 -4.62 -5.97
CA LEU A 146 1.30 -4.37 -6.71
C LEU A 146 0.86 -2.92 -6.41
N PHE A 147 0.96 -2.05 -7.38
CA PHE A 147 0.84 -0.61 -7.19
C PHE A 147 -0.28 -0.03 -8.04
N VAL A 148 -1.19 0.69 -7.42
CA VAL A 148 -2.18 1.54 -8.10
C VAL A 148 -1.74 2.98 -7.93
N SER A 149 -1.58 3.71 -9.02
CA SER A 149 -1.28 5.14 -8.99
C SER A 149 -1.78 5.82 -10.24
N HIS A 150 -2.11 7.09 -10.10
CA HIS A 150 -2.36 8.00 -11.22
C HIS A 150 -1.09 8.77 -11.63
N ASP A 151 -0.04 8.73 -10.82
CA ASP A 151 1.26 9.32 -11.16
C ASP A 151 2.08 8.36 -12.03
N ILE A 152 2.07 8.63 -13.32
CA ILE A 152 2.76 7.84 -14.34
C ILE A 152 4.28 7.81 -14.13
N ASN A 153 4.86 8.87 -13.55
CA ASN A 153 6.31 8.91 -13.30
C ASN A 153 6.67 7.95 -12.16
N GLN A 154 5.89 7.93 -11.08
CA GLN A 154 6.08 6.95 -9.99
C GLN A 154 5.92 5.51 -10.50
N VAL A 155 4.92 5.25 -11.37
CA VAL A 155 4.73 3.93 -11.97
C VAL A 155 5.97 3.49 -12.74
N LYS A 156 6.54 4.36 -13.60
CA LYS A 156 7.74 4.06 -14.38
C LYS A 156 8.98 3.83 -13.52
N GLN A 157 9.10 4.54 -12.39
CA GLN A 157 10.23 4.39 -11.47
C GLN A 157 10.15 3.09 -10.66
N LEU A 158 8.99 2.75 -10.13
CA LEU A 158 8.82 1.66 -9.17
C LEU A 158 8.45 0.33 -9.82
N CYS A 159 7.85 0.34 -11.02
CA CYS A 159 7.29 -0.84 -11.63
C CYS A 159 7.93 -1.19 -12.97
N LYS A 160 8.32 -2.47 -13.14
CA LYS A 160 8.82 -2.97 -14.44
C LYS A 160 7.70 -3.32 -15.42
N ARG A 161 6.49 -3.61 -14.93
CA ARG A 161 5.31 -4.01 -15.70
C ARG A 161 4.11 -3.18 -15.27
N ALA A 162 3.27 -2.80 -16.24
CA ALA A 162 2.00 -2.16 -15.98
C ALA A 162 0.86 -2.86 -16.72
N ILE A 163 -0.32 -2.77 -16.13
CA ILE A 163 -1.59 -3.21 -16.69
C ILE A 163 -2.49 -1.98 -16.77
N TRP A 164 -2.97 -1.68 -17.98
CA TRP A 164 -3.94 -0.62 -18.20
C TRP A 164 -5.34 -1.18 -18.22
N ILE A 165 -6.18 -0.67 -17.32
CA ILE A 165 -7.59 -1.03 -17.18
C ILE A 165 -8.45 0.16 -17.58
N ASP A 166 -9.47 -0.09 -18.37
CA ASP A 166 -10.45 0.89 -18.78
C ASP A 166 -11.86 0.28 -18.73
N HIS A 167 -12.76 0.90 -17.93
CA HIS A 167 -14.12 0.39 -17.69
C HIS A 167 -14.19 -1.11 -17.36
N GLY A 168 -13.27 -1.61 -16.54
CA GLY A 168 -13.18 -3.03 -16.17
C GLY A 168 -12.55 -3.94 -17.22
N HIS A 169 -12.13 -3.41 -18.37
CA HIS A 169 -11.51 -4.18 -19.45
C HIS A 169 -10.01 -3.96 -19.52
N LEU A 170 -9.28 -5.01 -19.83
CA LEU A 170 -7.85 -4.95 -20.11
C LEU A 170 -7.60 -4.24 -21.44
N ARG A 171 -6.87 -3.12 -21.42
CA ARG A 171 -6.46 -2.36 -22.60
C ARG A 171 -5.00 -2.56 -22.98
N GLY A 172 -4.16 -2.79 -22.00
CA GLY A 172 -2.72 -3.00 -22.22
C GLY A 172 -2.08 -3.76 -21.06
N ASP A 173 -1.08 -4.57 -21.38
CA ASP A 173 -0.28 -5.34 -20.43
C ASP A 173 1.13 -5.52 -21.02
N GLY A 174 2.15 -5.07 -20.30
CA GLY A 174 3.53 -5.16 -20.75
C GLY A 174 4.51 -4.31 -19.95
N PRO A 175 5.67 -3.97 -20.53
CA PRO A 175 6.64 -3.10 -19.90
C PRO A 175 6.01 -1.78 -19.46
N ALA A 176 6.29 -1.36 -18.21
CA ALA A 176 5.62 -0.19 -17.62
C ALA A 176 5.77 1.07 -18.48
N GLU A 177 6.94 1.28 -19.05
CA GLU A 177 7.19 2.45 -19.91
C GLU A 177 6.29 2.47 -21.16
N GLU A 178 6.17 1.34 -21.86
CA GLU A 178 5.36 1.22 -23.08
C GLU A 178 3.87 1.41 -22.79
N VAL A 179 3.36 0.71 -21.74
CA VAL A 179 1.94 0.78 -21.37
C VAL A 179 1.58 2.17 -20.85
N CYS A 180 2.46 2.81 -20.07
CA CYS A 180 2.26 4.16 -19.59
C CYS A 180 2.25 5.19 -20.75
N ASN A 181 3.16 5.05 -21.71
CA ASN A 181 3.19 5.94 -22.88
C ASN A 181 1.93 5.78 -23.74
N ALA A 182 1.47 4.54 -23.96
CA ALA A 182 0.23 4.27 -24.67
C ALA A 182 -1.00 4.87 -23.96
N TYR A 183 -1.05 4.73 -22.62
CA TYR A 183 -2.09 5.33 -21.80
C TYR A 183 -2.13 6.85 -21.92
N VAL A 184 -0.98 7.52 -21.75
CA VAL A 184 -0.89 8.99 -21.87
C VAL A 184 -1.34 9.46 -23.25
N ALA A 185 -0.85 8.82 -24.32
CA ALA A 185 -1.23 9.16 -25.68
C ALA A 185 -2.73 8.97 -25.95
N ALA A 186 -3.37 7.96 -25.34
CA ALA A 186 -4.82 7.78 -25.44
C ALA A 186 -5.58 8.89 -24.70
N MET A 187 -5.11 9.28 -23.50
CA MET A 187 -5.74 10.37 -22.72
C MET A 187 -5.65 11.72 -23.47
N GLU A 188 -4.53 12.00 -24.12
CA GLU A 188 -4.36 13.22 -24.94
C GLU A 188 -5.30 13.26 -26.16
N ARG A 189 -5.67 12.09 -26.71
CA ARG A 189 -6.67 11.98 -27.79
C ARG A 189 -8.12 12.03 -27.31
N GLY A 190 -8.36 12.00 -25.99
CA GLY A 190 -9.71 12.00 -25.42
C GLY A 190 -10.43 10.66 -25.48
N GLU A 191 -9.67 9.57 -25.59
CA GLU A 191 -10.18 8.19 -25.62
C GLU A 191 -10.46 7.66 -24.19
#